data_5b0a6791d27d7d154a40c0fbaa514f9f
#
_entry.id   5b0a6791d27d7d154a40c0fbaa514f9f
#
_cell.length_a   1.000
_cell.length_b   1.000
_cell.length_c   1.000
_cell.angle_alpha   90.00
_cell.angle_beta   90.00
_cell.angle_gamma   90.00
#
_symmetry.space_group_name_H-M   'P 1'
#
loop_
_entity.id
_entity.type
_entity.pdbx_description
1 polymer ?
#
loop_
_entity_poly.entity_id
_entity_poly.type
_entity_poly.pdbx_seq_one_letter_code
_entity_poly.pdbx_strand_id
1 'polypeptide(L)'
;PSNKGALIVDASCVPADIHYPTDLGLLNKAREKTEQIIDILWSHRSNTENKIKPRTYREDGRKSFLSIVLKKRVSKKKRRAVINQQLHKVKRNLASINELKKHADLSLLKPSLYRELLVIGTLYQQQQYMYENKVTSVDDRIVSLHQPHIRPIVRGKAGAHTEFGAKISISVVDGWTFTDTISFDSYNEGTELIEQIEKYKERFGYYPESTHADKIYRNKENRAYCKKHGIRISGPSLGRPPKDEKLRKEQKKIQGQDEAIRNAVEGRFGVVKRRYKLDRILTKIKASSESLIALVFMVMNLEKAMAFMAFIYLCFLKEVRRFSKQIQRTTQIGAFKMLVIQ
;
A
#
# COMPACT_ATOMS: atom_id res chain seq x y z
N PRO A 1 -13.34 -2.96 33.68
CA PRO A 1 -12.85 -4.17 33.05
C PRO A 1 -11.35 -4.14 32.97
N SER A 2 -10.68 -5.25 33.37
CA SER A 2 -9.23 -5.38 33.26
C SER A 2 -8.82 -5.45 31.79
N ASN A 3 -7.68 -4.83 31.45
CA ASN A 3 -7.09 -4.94 30.10
C ASN A 3 -6.74 -6.40 29.78
N LYS A 4 -6.92 -6.82 28.52
CA LYS A 4 -6.67 -8.22 28.09
C LYS A 4 -6.10 -8.28 26.69
N GLY A 5 -5.25 -9.27 26.44
CA GLY A 5 -4.69 -9.56 25.14
C GLY A 5 -3.60 -8.62 24.65
N ALA A 6 -3.05 -8.91 23.50
CA ALA A 6 -1.97 -8.15 22.89
C ALA A 6 -2.40 -7.59 21.54
N LEU A 7 -2.16 -6.32 21.31
CA LEU A 7 -2.36 -5.63 20.03
C LEU A 7 -1.00 -5.48 19.34
N ILE A 8 -0.85 -6.04 18.16
CA ILE A 8 0.38 -5.92 17.35
C ILE A 8 0.03 -5.04 16.15
N VAL A 9 0.79 -3.97 15.93
CA VAL A 9 0.54 -3.01 14.85
C VAL A 9 1.80 -2.77 14.02
N ASP A 10 1.61 -2.62 12.72
CA ASP A 10 2.67 -2.23 11.80
C ASP A 10 2.06 -1.67 10.50
N ALA A 11 2.87 -0.94 9.73
CA ALA A 11 2.50 -0.45 8.42
C ALA A 11 3.49 -0.88 7.34
N SER A 12 2.97 -1.17 6.15
CA SER A 12 3.79 -1.54 5.00
C SER A 12 3.29 -0.84 3.75
N CYS A 13 4.20 -0.64 2.79
CA CYS A 13 3.83 -0.17 1.46
C CYS A 13 3.61 -1.35 0.52
N VAL A 14 2.55 -1.27 -0.29
CA VAL A 14 2.28 -2.15 -1.42
C VAL A 14 2.43 -1.33 -2.69
N PRO A 15 3.44 -1.61 -3.53
CA PRO A 15 3.72 -0.85 -4.74
C PRO A 15 2.58 -0.97 -5.76
N ALA A 16 2.29 0.13 -6.46
CA ALA A 16 1.42 0.12 -7.63
C ALA A 16 2.20 -0.30 -8.88
N ASP A 17 1.49 -0.87 -9.86
CA ASP A 17 2.06 -1.23 -11.15
C ASP A 17 2.25 0.01 -12.02
N ILE A 18 3.28 0.78 -11.72
CA ILE A 18 3.69 1.95 -12.50
C ILE A 18 5.18 1.89 -12.83
N HIS A 19 5.56 2.44 -13.97
CA HIS A 19 6.97 2.68 -14.24
C HIS A 19 7.53 3.71 -13.27
N TYR A 20 8.79 3.56 -12.88
CA TYR A 20 9.45 4.56 -12.02
C TYR A 20 9.28 5.98 -12.63
N PRO A 21 8.62 6.90 -11.91
CA PRO A 21 8.26 8.20 -12.45
C PRO A 21 9.48 9.12 -12.51
N THR A 22 9.84 9.53 -13.71
CA THR A 22 10.78 10.62 -13.95
C THR A 22 10.04 11.78 -14.60
N ASP A 23 10.45 13.03 -14.32
CA ASP A 23 9.83 14.22 -14.92
C ASP A 23 9.79 14.13 -16.44
N LEU A 24 10.93 13.75 -17.01
CA LEU A 24 11.05 13.61 -18.46
C LEU A 24 10.15 12.50 -19.01
N GLY A 25 10.03 11.36 -18.30
CA GLY A 25 9.14 10.26 -18.69
C GLY A 25 7.66 10.64 -18.64
N LEU A 26 7.25 11.36 -17.58
CA LEU A 26 5.89 11.86 -17.44
C LEU A 26 5.52 12.87 -18.53
N LEU A 27 6.42 13.83 -18.79
CA LEU A 27 6.21 14.82 -19.86
C LEU A 27 6.19 14.20 -21.24
N ASN A 28 7.02 13.19 -21.53
CA ASN A 28 6.98 12.47 -22.79
C ASN A 28 5.65 11.73 -22.99
N LYS A 29 5.16 11.03 -21.95
CA LYS A 29 3.85 10.37 -21.99
C LYS A 29 2.72 11.38 -22.19
N ALA A 30 2.76 12.52 -21.49
CA ALA A 30 1.80 13.62 -21.66
C ALA A 30 1.81 14.16 -23.09
N ARG A 31 2.98 14.35 -23.69
CA ARG A 31 3.14 14.77 -25.09
C ARG A 31 2.49 13.76 -26.05
N GLU A 32 2.81 12.48 -25.92
CA GLU A 32 2.28 11.41 -26.76
C GLU A 32 0.75 11.31 -26.67
N LYS A 33 0.19 11.43 -25.47
CA LYS A 33 -1.26 11.41 -25.26
C LYS A 33 -1.95 12.64 -25.84
N THR A 34 -1.36 13.83 -25.67
CA THR A 34 -1.91 15.05 -26.26
C THR A 34 -1.83 15.04 -27.80
N GLU A 35 -0.79 14.46 -28.39
CA GLU A 35 -0.68 14.22 -29.83
C GLU A 35 -1.80 13.30 -30.34
N GLN A 36 -2.07 12.20 -29.62
CA GLN A 36 -3.16 11.28 -29.94
C GLN A 36 -4.54 11.99 -29.89
N ILE A 37 -4.75 12.83 -28.88
CA ILE A 37 -5.99 13.61 -28.74
C ILE A 37 -6.15 14.59 -29.91
N ILE A 38 -5.10 15.29 -30.29
CA ILE A 38 -5.11 16.18 -31.43
C ILE A 38 -5.48 15.41 -32.70
N ASP A 39 -4.94 14.22 -32.93
CA ASP A 39 -5.27 13.40 -34.10
C ASP A 39 -6.76 13.05 -34.14
N ILE A 40 -7.34 12.62 -33.01
CA ILE A 40 -8.76 12.25 -32.92
C ILE A 40 -9.65 13.47 -33.16
N LEU A 41 -9.43 14.57 -32.46
CA LEU A 41 -10.25 15.77 -32.58
C LEU A 41 -10.14 16.39 -33.99
N TRP A 42 -8.96 16.35 -34.57
CA TRP A 42 -8.77 16.85 -35.94
C TRP A 42 -9.52 16.03 -36.95
N SER A 43 -9.57 14.72 -36.86
CA SER A 43 -10.27 13.85 -37.82
C SER A 43 -11.80 13.96 -37.76
N HIS A 44 -12.35 14.41 -36.62
CA HIS A 44 -13.79 14.47 -36.39
C HIS A 44 -14.35 15.92 -36.28
N ARG A 45 -13.54 16.93 -36.62
CA ARG A 45 -14.01 18.32 -36.55
C ARG A 45 -15.13 18.61 -37.55
N SER A 46 -16.09 19.38 -37.12
CA SER A 46 -17.26 19.77 -37.95
C SER A 46 -16.98 20.90 -38.94
N ASN A 47 -15.89 21.65 -38.76
CA ASN A 47 -15.58 22.81 -39.56
C ASN A 47 -14.33 22.63 -40.41
N THR A 48 -14.42 22.99 -41.67
CA THR A 48 -13.35 22.93 -42.68
C THR A 48 -12.55 24.22 -42.83
N GLU A 49 -12.87 25.29 -42.09
CA GLU A 49 -12.19 26.58 -42.19
C GLU A 49 -10.68 26.50 -41.86
N ASN A 50 -10.31 25.73 -40.88
CA ASN A 50 -8.91 25.45 -40.59
C ASN A 50 -8.38 24.29 -41.44
N LYS A 51 -7.79 24.62 -42.57
CA LYS A 51 -7.27 23.66 -43.56
C LYS A 51 -5.96 22.95 -43.11
N ILE A 52 -5.27 23.47 -42.09
CA ILE A 52 -3.96 22.97 -41.69
C ILE A 52 -4.04 22.35 -40.30
N LYS A 53 -3.63 21.07 -40.24
CA LYS A 53 -3.52 20.32 -38.96
C LYS A 53 -2.47 20.96 -38.06
N PRO A 54 -2.76 21.13 -36.73
CA PRO A 54 -1.76 21.63 -35.79
C PRO A 54 -0.48 20.76 -35.78
N ARG A 55 0.67 21.41 -35.92
CA ARG A 55 1.98 20.71 -35.88
C ARG A 55 2.32 20.25 -34.46
N THR A 56 2.48 18.96 -34.25
CA THR A 56 2.79 18.36 -32.95
C THR A 56 4.29 18.16 -32.72
N TYR A 57 5.11 18.21 -33.78
CA TYR A 57 6.58 17.98 -33.72
C TYR A 57 6.96 16.67 -33.01
N ARG A 58 6.19 15.60 -33.25
CA ARG A 58 6.30 14.33 -32.54
C ARG A 58 7.65 13.64 -32.72
N GLU A 59 8.22 13.68 -33.93
CA GLU A 59 9.53 13.09 -34.20
C GLU A 59 10.66 13.80 -33.44
N ASP A 60 10.66 15.12 -33.47
CA ASP A 60 11.62 15.93 -32.73
C ASP A 60 11.46 15.71 -31.19
N GLY A 61 10.22 15.64 -30.72
CA GLY A 61 9.90 15.31 -29.33
C GLY A 61 10.45 13.94 -28.92
N ARG A 62 10.29 12.93 -29.76
CA ARG A 62 10.81 11.58 -29.55
C ARG A 62 12.35 11.55 -29.59
N LYS A 63 12.96 12.19 -30.58
CA LYS A 63 14.43 12.25 -30.70
C LYS A 63 15.05 12.92 -29.47
N SER A 64 14.49 14.05 -29.03
CA SER A 64 14.99 14.74 -27.83
C SER A 64 14.85 13.90 -26.56
N PHE A 65 13.73 13.20 -26.36
CA PHE A 65 13.53 12.27 -25.24
C PHE A 65 14.57 11.14 -25.26
N LEU A 66 14.71 10.44 -26.38
CA LEU A 66 15.65 9.31 -26.52
C LEU A 66 17.10 9.73 -26.34
N SER A 67 17.46 10.97 -26.71
CA SER A 67 18.82 11.53 -26.52
C SER A 67 19.28 11.56 -25.05
N ILE A 68 18.32 11.49 -24.11
CA ILE A 68 18.58 11.45 -22.65
C ILE A 68 18.45 10.03 -22.11
N VAL A 69 17.36 9.33 -22.44
CA VAL A 69 17.00 8.05 -21.80
C VAL A 69 17.96 6.92 -22.18
N LEU A 70 18.46 6.93 -23.42
CA LEU A 70 19.42 5.91 -23.90
C LEU A 70 20.85 6.10 -23.36
N LYS A 71 21.15 7.20 -22.67
CA LYS A 71 22.50 7.49 -22.18
C LYS A 71 22.63 7.18 -20.70
N LYS A 72 23.66 6.41 -20.31
CA LYS A 72 23.99 6.11 -18.91
C LYS A 72 24.29 7.38 -18.08
N ARG A 73 24.96 8.35 -18.66
CA ARG A 73 25.36 9.60 -17.99
C ARG A 73 24.95 10.80 -18.84
N VAL A 74 24.21 11.73 -18.25
CA VAL A 74 23.75 12.96 -18.89
C VAL A 74 23.92 14.12 -17.91
N SER A 75 24.53 15.24 -18.36
CA SER A 75 24.68 16.42 -17.53
C SER A 75 23.32 17.00 -17.10
N LYS A 76 23.27 17.57 -15.90
CA LYS A 76 22.06 18.24 -15.38
C LYS A 76 21.55 19.32 -16.34
N LYS A 77 22.47 20.11 -16.95
CA LYS A 77 22.17 21.17 -17.93
C LYS A 77 21.44 20.61 -19.15
N LYS A 78 21.95 19.51 -19.73
CA LYS A 78 21.32 18.87 -20.90
C LYS A 78 19.95 18.27 -20.58
N ARG A 79 19.81 17.58 -19.42
CA ARG A 79 18.53 17.05 -18.96
C ARG A 79 17.49 18.15 -18.80
N ARG A 80 17.87 19.25 -18.14
CA ARG A 80 17.01 20.41 -17.94
C ARG A 80 16.57 21.06 -19.27
N ALA A 81 17.48 21.17 -20.25
CA ALA A 81 17.13 21.68 -21.58
C ALA A 81 16.08 20.82 -22.29
N VAL A 82 16.20 19.47 -22.19
CA VAL A 82 15.22 18.57 -22.80
C VAL A 82 13.89 18.59 -22.05
N ILE A 83 13.88 18.72 -20.73
CA ILE A 83 12.65 18.92 -19.95
C ILE A 83 11.92 20.18 -20.46
N ASN A 84 12.62 21.29 -20.63
CA ASN A 84 12.04 22.52 -21.16
C ASN A 84 11.43 22.32 -22.55
N GLN A 85 12.13 21.61 -23.45
CA GLN A 85 11.61 21.30 -24.77
C GLN A 85 10.30 20.47 -24.71
N GLN A 86 10.23 19.49 -23.82
CA GLN A 86 9.01 18.70 -23.63
C GLN A 86 7.87 19.55 -23.05
N LEU A 87 8.14 20.42 -22.07
CA LEU A 87 7.17 21.36 -21.51
C LEU A 87 6.58 22.25 -22.61
N HIS A 88 7.42 22.85 -23.48
CA HIS A 88 6.92 23.65 -24.61
C HIS A 88 6.06 22.88 -25.60
N LYS A 89 6.39 21.59 -25.85
CA LYS A 89 5.59 20.73 -26.71
C LYS A 89 4.23 20.41 -26.09
N VAL A 90 4.19 20.05 -24.80
CA VAL A 90 2.93 19.80 -24.08
C VAL A 90 2.08 21.06 -24.02
N LYS A 91 2.66 22.22 -23.69
CA LYS A 91 1.95 23.52 -23.70
C LYS A 91 1.26 23.79 -25.02
N ARG A 92 1.99 23.65 -26.12
CA ARG A 92 1.45 23.88 -27.47
C ARG A 92 0.36 22.88 -27.81
N ASN A 93 0.55 21.60 -27.49
CA ASN A 93 -0.46 20.58 -27.74
C ASN A 93 -1.75 20.86 -26.96
N LEU A 94 -1.65 21.29 -25.69
CA LEU A 94 -2.81 21.70 -24.88
C LEU A 94 -3.52 22.91 -25.48
N ALA A 95 -2.77 23.92 -25.99
CA ALA A 95 -3.35 25.06 -26.70
C ALA A 95 -4.08 24.60 -27.98
N SER A 96 -3.48 23.71 -28.77
CA SER A 96 -4.14 23.14 -29.96
C SER A 96 -5.39 22.35 -29.62
N ILE A 97 -5.41 21.59 -28.55
CA ILE A 97 -6.59 20.87 -28.05
C ILE A 97 -7.69 21.88 -27.66
N ASN A 98 -7.31 22.98 -26.98
CA ASN A 98 -8.25 24.02 -26.58
C ASN A 98 -8.91 24.73 -27.79
N GLU A 99 -8.22 24.85 -28.90
CA GLU A 99 -8.84 25.35 -30.15
C GLU A 99 -9.72 24.29 -30.81
N LEU A 100 -9.23 23.06 -30.93
CA LEU A 100 -9.96 21.97 -31.58
C LEU A 100 -11.27 21.62 -30.87
N LYS A 101 -11.35 21.72 -29.55
CA LYS A 101 -12.58 21.44 -28.78
C LYS A 101 -13.74 22.44 -29.09
N LYS A 102 -13.45 23.54 -29.73
CA LYS A 102 -14.50 24.48 -30.23
C LYS A 102 -15.25 23.92 -31.44
N HIS A 103 -14.64 22.96 -32.15
CA HIS A 103 -15.13 22.43 -33.43
C HIS A 103 -15.31 20.90 -33.41
N ALA A 104 -14.90 20.23 -32.36
CA ALA A 104 -15.02 18.78 -32.16
C ALA A 104 -15.39 18.47 -30.71
N ASP A 105 -16.30 17.52 -30.50
CA ASP A 105 -16.75 17.13 -29.17
C ASP A 105 -15.70 16.24 -28.49
N LEU A 106 -15.43 16.51 -27.21
CA LEU A 106 -14.55 15.69 -26.37
C LEU A 106 -15.14 14.30 -26.05
N SER A 107 -16.45 14.09 -26.26
CA SER A 107 -17.10 12.77 -26.15
C SER A 107 -16.55 11.74 -27.15
N LEU A 108 -15.88 12.18 -28.20
CA LEU A 108 -15.16 11.34 -29.16
C LEU A 108 -13.95 10.62 -28.53
N LEU A 109 -13.46 11.14 -27.43
CA LEU A 109 -12.35 10.53 -26.72
C LEU A 109 -12.83 9.34 -25.88
N LYS A 110 -12.07 8.23 -25.91
CA LYS A 110 -12.31 7.14 -24.96
C LYS A 110 -12.27 7.69 -23.52
N PRO A 111 -13.12 7.20 -22.59
CA PRO A 111 -13.18 7.71 -21.21
C PRO A 111 -11.82 7.72 -20.46
N SER A 112 -10.95 6.77 -20.77
CA SER A 112 -9.59 6.74 -20.22
C SER A 112 -8.73 7.89 -20.73
N LEU A 113 -8.81 8.20 -22.03
CA LEU A 113 -8.02 9.26 -22.66
C LEU A 113 -8.52 10.65 -22.24
N TYR A 114 -9.83 10.81 -22.07
CA TYR A 114 -10.42 12.02 -21.53
C TYR A 114 -9.95 12.29 -20.09
N ARG A 115 -9.96 11.27 -19.23
CA ARG A 115 -9.41 11.39 -17.87
C ARG A 115 -7.93 11.75 -17.88
N GLU A 116 -7.14 11.14 -18.76
CA GLU A 116 -5.71 11.47 -18.91
C GLU A 116 -5.52 12.93 -19.35
N LEU A 117 -6.37 13.47 -20.21
CA LEU A 117 -6.30 14.88 -20.62
C LEU A 117 -6.44 15.82 -19.40
N LEU A 118 -7.39 15.55 -18.51
CA LEU A 118 -7.58 16.34 -17.29
C LEU A 118 -6.33 16.27 -16.38
N VAL A 119 -5.77 15.06 -16.22
CA VAL A 119 -4.56 14.85 -15.43
C VAL A 119 -3.35 15.55 -16.05
N ILE A 120 -3.23 15.56 -17.39
CA ILE A 120 -2.12 16.21 -18.10
C ILE A 120 -2.13 17.73 -17.87
N GLY A 121 -3.28 18.35 -17.74
CA GLY A 121 -3.37 19.78 -17.41
C GLY A 121 -2.69 20.08 -16.06
N THR A 122 -3.06 19.35 -15.02
CA THR A 122 -2.45 19.49 -13.68
C THR A 122 -0.97 19.09 -13.68
N LEU A 123 -0.61 17.98 -14.34
CA LEU A 123 0.78 17.55 -14.47
C LEU A 123 1.63 18.65 -15.12
N TYR A 124 1.14 19.27 -16.20
CA TYR A 124 1.87 20.34 -16.86
C TYR A 124 2.12 21.51 -15.91
N GLN A 125 1.13 21.95 -15.16
CA GLN A 125 1.29 23.02 -14.17
C GLN A 125 2.31 22.68 -13.11
N GLN A 126 2.27 21.50 -12.54
CA GLN A 126 3.24 21.01 -11.54
C GLN A 126 4.66 20.96 -12.11
N GLN A 127 4.83 20.41 -13.30
CA GLN A 127 6.14 20.28 -13.94
C GLN A 127 6.71 21.64 -14.38
N GLN A 128 5.87 22.56 -14.82
CA GLN A 128 6.27 23.93 -15.14
C GLN A 128 6.74 24.66 -13.89
N TYR A 129 5.96 24.59 -12.81
CA TYR A 129 6.33 25.17 -11.51
C TYR A 129 7.67 24.63 -10.99
N MET A 130 7.84 23.29 -10.99
CA MET A 130 9.10 22.67 -10.57
C MET A 130 10.28 23.08 -11.45
N TYR A 131 10.05 23.23 -12.75
CA TYR A 131 11.09 23.68 -13.67
C TYR A 131 11.49 25.13 -13.41
N GLU A 132 10.56 26.04 -13.25
CA GLU A 132 10.82 27.48 -13.05
C GLU A 132 11.48 27.73 -11.68
N ASN A 133 10.96 27.13 -10.63
CA ASN A 133 11.45 27.33 -9.26
C ASN A 133 12.66 26.45 -8.89
N LYS A 134 13.12 25.58 -9.81
CA LYS A 134 14.24 24.66 -9.59
C LYS A 134 14.05 23.72 -8.39
N VAL A 135 12.78 23.40 -8.06
CA VAL A 135 12.41 22.44 -7.01
C VAL A 135 12.13 21.06 -7.61
N THR A 136 12.28 20.02 -6.79
CA THR A 136 12.11 18.62 -7.21
C THR A 136 10.83 17.99 -6.64
N SER A 137 10.08 18.72 -5.84
CA SER A 137 8.86 18.25 -5.19
C SER A 137 7.80 19.35 -5.17
N VAL A 138 6.54 18.95 -5.24
CA VAL A 138 5.35 19.78 -5.04
C VAL A 138 4.33 18.93 -4.29
N ASP A 139 3.40 19.58 -3.63
CA ASP A 139 2.28 18.92 -2.98
C ASP A 139 1.42 18.18 -4.02
N ASP A 140 0.85 17.06 -3.62
CA ASP A 140 0.01 16.21 -4.49
C ASP A 140 0.63 15.86 -5.85
N ARG A 141 1.96 15.72 -5.88
CA ARG A 141 2.71 15.46 -7.12
C ARG A 141 2.16 14.26 -7.89
N ILE A 142 1.77 14.49 -9.13
CA ILE A 142 1.35 13.44 -10.05
C ILE A 142 2.57 12.64 -10.51
N VAL A 143 2.53 11.33 -10.27
CA VAL A 143 3.59 10.38 -10.65
C VAL A 143 3.13 9.37 -11.70
N SER A 144 1.83 9.35 -12.02
CA SER A 144 1.26 8.49 -13.07
C SER A 144 0.06 9.17 -13.72
N LEU A 145 -0.02 9.17 -15.05
CA LEU A 145 -1.19 9.68 -15.79
C LEU A 145 -2.39 8.75 -15.64
N HIS A 146 -2.16 7.43 -15.62
CA HIS A 146 -3.22 6.43 -15.52
C HIS A 146 -3.73 6.26 -14.09
N GLN A 147 -2.91 6.54 -13.10
CA GLN A 147 -3.19 6.38 -11.68
C GLN A 147 -2.82 7.67 -10.92
N PRO A 148 -3.58 8.77 -11.11
CA PRO A 148 -3.22 10.09 -10.56
C PRO A 148 -3.34 10.16 -9.03
N HIS A 149 -3.96 9.17 -8.38
CA HIS A 149 -4.06 9.06 -6.94
C HIS A 149 -2.79 8.52 -6.26
N ILE A 150 -1.86 7.91 -7.02
CA ILE A 150 -0.61 7.41 -6.46
C ILE A 150 0.31 8.57 -6.09
N ARG A 151 0.90 8.49 -4.91
CA ARG A 151 1.86 9.48 -4.39
C ARG A 151 3.20 8.81 -4.07
N PRO A 152 4.29 9.59 -4.01
CA PRO A 152 5.57 9.10 -3.51
C PRO A 152 5.48 8.88 -1.99
N ILE A 153 5.82 7.67 -1.54
CA ILE A 153 5.89 7.29 -0.13
C ILE A 153 7.37 7.16 0.22
N VAL A 154 7.87 8.08 1.05
CA VAL A 154 9.27 8.04 1.49
C VAL A 154 9.44 6.98 2.57
N ARG A 155 10.32 6.02 2.32
CA ARG A 155 10.70 4.99 3.29
C ARG A 155 12.20 5.07 3.50
N GLY A 156 12.66 5.26 4.71
CA GLY A 156 14.09 5.38 5.05
C GLY A 156 14.93 4.09 4.87
N LYS A 157 14.52 3.16 3.98
CA LYS A 157 15.24 1.91 3.73
C LYS A 157 16.39 2.11 2.75
N ALA A 158 17.50 1.42 2.98
CA ALA A 158 18.75 1.54 2.23
C ALA A 158 18.66 1.21 0.72
N GLY A 159 17.66 0.46 0.26
CA GLY A 159 17.54 0.02 -1.12
C GLY A 159 16.55 0.80 -2.00
N ALA A 160 15.52 1.40 -1.40
CA ALA A 160 14.52 2.19 -2.12
C ALA A 160 14.01 3.31 -1.21
N HIS A 161 14.51 4.52 -1.44
CA HIS A 161 14.13 5.69 -0.63
C HIS A 161 12.66 6.09 -0.83
N THR A 162 12.08 5.79 -1.99
CA THR A 162 10.71 6.18 -2.33
C THR A 162 10.01 5.01 -3.01
N GLU A 163 8.86 4.64 -2.50
CA GLU A 163 7.93 3.68 -3.08
C GLU A 163 6.69 4.43 -3.61
N PHE A 164 5.98 3.84 -4.57
CA PHE A 164 4.81 4.42 -5.21
C PHE A 164 3.67 3.41 -5.14
N GLY A 165 2.69 3.65 -4.30
CA GLY A 165 1.62 2.67 -4.08
C GLY A 165 0.72 3.04 -2.92
N ALA A 166 0.15 2.03 -2.24
CA ALA A 166 -0.65 2.21 -1.04
C ALA A 166 0.18 1.94 0.23
N LYS A 167 0.07 2.79 1.22
CA LYS A 167 0.51 2.53 2.60
C LYS A 167 -0.65 1.88 3.34
N ILE A 168 -0.40 0.72 3.91
CA ILE A 168 -1.40 -0.10 4.60
C ILE A 168 -0.95 -0.26 6.04
N SER A 169 -1.83 0.10 6.97
CA SER A 169 -1.66 -0.15 8.41
C SER A 169 -2.57 -1.29 8.82
N ILE A 170 -2.05 -2.22 9.59
CA ILE A 170 -2.78 -3.39 10.09
C ILE A 170 -2.57 -3.60 11.57
N SER A 171 -3.60 -4.15 12.20
CA SER A 171 -3.56 -4.70 13.56
C SER A 171 -3.64 -6.21 13.51
N VAL A 172 -2.90 -6.89 14.39
CA VAL A 172 -2.98 -8.34 14.57
C VAL A 172 -3.33 -8.63 16.03
N VAL A 173 -4.39 -9.41 16.23
CA VAL A 173 -4.88 -9.85 17.54
C VAL A 173 -5.13 -11.35 17.48
N ASP A 174 -4.48 -12.14 18.32
CA ASP A 174 -4.58 -13.61 18.34
C ASP A 174 -4.45 -14.25 16.96
N GLY A 175 -3.59 -13.62 16.14
CA GLY A 175 -3.34 -14.04 14.75
C GLY A 175 -4.44 -13.68 13.74
N TRP A 176 -5.50 -12.97 14.11
CA TRP A 176 -6.44 -12.33 13.20
C TRP A 176 -5.89 -10.99 12.75
N THR A 177 -6.05 -10.67 11.49
CA THR A 177 -5.50 -9.44 10.91
C THR A 177 -6.63 -8.48 10.55
N PHE A 178 -6.55 -7.26 11.04
CA PHE A 178 -7.51 -6.19 10.75
C PHE A 178 -6.80 -5.12 9.93
N THR A 179 -7.41 -4.67 8.85
CA THR A 179 -6.92 -3.54 8.07
C THR A 179 -7.44 -2.27 8.71
N ASP A 180 -6.55 -1.45 9.25
CA ASP A 180 -6.92 -0.22 9.95
C ASP A 180 -6.99 0.98 9.01
N THR A 181 -5.97 1.14 8.15
CA THR A 181 -5.88 2.25 7.21
C THR A 181 -5.30 1.77 5.88
N ILE A 182 -5.91 2.21 4.77
CA ILE A 182 -5.36 2.10 3.42
C ILE A 182 -5.27 3.52 2.86
N SER A 183 -4.06 4.00 2.58
CA SER A 183 -3.85 5.34 2.04
C SER A 183 -2.86 5.31 0.88
N PHE A 184 -3.14 6.10 -0.15
CA PHE A 184 -2.20 6.36 -1.24
C PHE A 184 -1.34 7.59 -0.98
N ASP A 185 -1.64 8.34 0.07
CA ASP A 185 -0.84 9.47 0.53
C ASP A 185 0.15 9.02 1.59
N SER A 186 1.28 9.72 1.66
CA SER A 186 2.27 9.49 2.72
C SER A 186 1.74 10.06 4.04
N TYR A 187 1.70 9.24 5.07
CA TYR A 187 1.33 9.66 6.42
C TYR A 187 2.31 9.08 7.45
N ASN A 188 2.35 9.69 8.64
CA ASN A 188 3.15 9.18 9.75
C ASN A 188 2.36 8.08 10.49
N GLU A 189 2.79 6.82 10.35
CA GLU A 189 2.16 5.67 11.02
C GLU A 189 2.12 5.79 12.55
N GLY A 190 3.09 6.51 13.13
CA GLY A 190 3.13 6.74 14.57
C GLY A 190 1.93 7.51 15.13
N THR A 191 1.14 8.18 14.30
CA THR A 191 -0.08 8.91 14.73
C THR A 191 -1.31 8.01 14.82
N GLU A 192 -1.27 6.78 14.29
CA GLU A 192 -2.43 5.90 14.19
C GLU A 192 -2.66 5.03 15.44
N LEU A 193 -1.66 4.90 16.34
CA LEU A 193 -1.71 3.95 17.46
C LEU A 193 -2.93 4.15 18.36
N ILE A 194 -3.27 5.38 18.66
CA ILE A 194 -4.42 5.70 19.54
C ILE A 194 -5.72 5.22 18.90
N GLU A 195 -5.92 5.49 17.62
CA GLU A 195 -7.09 5.03 16.88
C GLU A 195 -7.16 3.50 16.82
N GLN A 196 -6.01 2.84 16.61
CA GLN A 196 -5.92 1.37 16.60
C GLN A 196 -6.27 0.75 17.96
N ILE A 197 -5.85 1.39 19.06
CA ILE A 197 -6.22 0.98 20.43
C ILE A 197 -7.72 1.18 20.67
N GLU A 198 -8.30 2.28 20.21
CA GLU A 198 -9.75 2.51 20.35
C GLU A 198 -10.56 1.50 19.50
N LYS A 199 -10.14 1.21 18.28
CA LYS A 199 -10.73 0.13 17.46
C LYS A 199 -10.63 -1.25 18.11
N TYR A 200 -9.52 -1.52 18.83
CA TYR A 200 -9.39 -2.74 19.62
C TYR A 200 -10.46 -2.78 20.72
N LYS A 201 -10.60 -1.70 21.48
CA LYS A 201 -11.61 -1.61 22.54
C LYS A 201 -13.05 -1.73 22.01
N GLU A 202 -13.34 -1.11 20.87
CA GLU A 202 -14.64 -1.21 20.22
C GLU A 202 -14.98 -2.67 19.83
N ARG A 203 -14.01 -3.40 19.30
CA ARG A 203 -14.16 -4.80 18.88
C ARG A 203 -14.32 -5.78 20.04
N PHE A 204 -13.58 -5.58 21.12
CA PHE A 204 -13.43 -6.57 22.20
C PHE A 204 -14.06 -6.14 23.54
N GLY A 205 -14.49 -4.89 23.67
CA GLY A 205 -15.09 -4.34 24.89
C GLY A 205 -14.11 -3.95 26.00
N TYR A 206 -12.79 -4.12 25.79
CA TYR A 206 -11.72 -3.79 26.75
C TYR A 206 -10.48 -3.30 26.02
N TYR A 207 -9.59 -2.62 26.73
CA TYR A 207 -8.29 -2.23 26.20
C TYR A 207 -7.30 -3.40 26.13
N PRO A 208 -6.30 -3.40 25.24
CA PRO A 208 -5.24 -4.39 25.24
C PRO A 208 -4.37 -4.24 26.50
N GLU A 209 -3.85 -5.35 27.01
CA GLU A 209 -2.84 -5.35 28.08
C GLU A 209 -1.52 -4.80 27.57
N SER A 210 -1.17 -5.13 26.33
CA SER A 210 0.07 -4.67 25.70
C SER A 210 -0.11 -4.33 24.23
N THR A 211 0.69 -3.35 23.76
CA THR A 211 0.82 -3.00 22.35
C THR A 211 2.24 -3.25 21.88
N HIS A 212 2.37 -3.95 20.73
CA HIS A 212 3.65 -4.28 20.13
C HIS A 212 3.77 -3.57 18.79
N ALA A 213 4.66 -2.60 18.70
CA ALA A 213 4.82 -1.72 17.56
C ALA A 213 6.29 -1.34 17.33
N ASP A 214 6.61 -0.80 16.14
CA ASP A 214 7.95 -0.29 15.87
C ASP A 214 8.22 1.03 16.65
N LYS A 215 9.50 1.42 16.70
CA LYS A 215 9.95 2.62 17.43
C LYS A 215 9.22 3.90 17.05
N ILE A 216 8.75 4.03 15.80
CA ILE A 216 8.04 5.20 15.30
C ILE A 216 6.71 5.44 16.04
N TYR A 217 6.07 4.39 16.54
CA TYR A 217 4.84 4.48 17.33
C TYR A 217 5.06 4.94 18.77
N ARG A 218 6.32 5.00 19.25
CA ARG A 218 6.67 5.34 20.65
C ARG A 218 6.86 6.84 20.87
N ASN A 219 6.08 7.69 20.19
CA ASN A 219 6.07 9.13 20.42
C ASN A 219 5.54 9.49 21.84
N LYS A 220 5.67 10.74 22.23
CA LYS A 220 5.28 11.22 23.55
C LYS A 220 3.78 11.04 23.82
N GLU A 221 2.97 11.31 22.82
CA GLU A 221 1.51 11.25 22.87
C GLU A 221 1.02 9.81 23.09
N ASN A 222 1.45 8.89 22.26
CA ASN A 222 1.08 7.46 22.36
C ASN A 222 1.48 6.86 23.70
N ARG A 223 2.69 7.20 24.22
CA ARG A 223 3.14 6.74 25.54
C ARG A 223 2.28 7.30 26.68
N ALA A 224 1.91 8.58 26.61
CA ALA A 224 1.03 9.19 27.59
C ALA A 224 -0.36 8.55 27.58
N TYR A 225 -0.90 8.29 26.39
CA TYR A 225 -2.18 7.62 26.19
C TYR A 225 -2.14 6.17 26.76
N CYS A 226 -1.15 5.39 26.41
CA CYS A 226 -0.98 4.02 26.91
C CYS A 226 -0.87 4.01 28.44
N LYS A 227 -0.07 4.92 29.03
CA LYS A 227 0.07 5.04 30.48
C LYS A 227 -1.27 5.39 31.15
N LYS A 228 -2.05 6.30 30.58
CA LYS A 228 -3.38 6.70 31.11
C LYS A 228 -4.34 5.50 31.19
N HIS A 229 -4.27 4.59 30.21
CA HIS A 229 -5.16 3.44 30.13
C HIS A 229 -4.55 2.14 30.66
N GLY A 230 -3.39 2.19 31.31
CA GLY A 230 -2.74 1.01 31.88
C GLY A 230 -2.25 0.00 30.83
N ILE A 231 -1.93 0.47 29.60
CA ILE A 231 -1.49 -0.35 28.48
C ILE A 231 0.05 -0.37 28.44
N ARG A 232 0.65 -1.54 28.41
CA ARG A 232 2.09 -1.68 28.25
C ARG A 232 2.45 -1.48 26.76
N ILE A 233 3.31 -0.53 26.44
CA ILE A 233 3.87 -0.37 25.11
C ILE A 233 5.24 -1.05 25.01
N SER A 234 5.42 -1.92 24.01
CA SER A 234 6.65 -2.69 23.80
C SER A 234 7.86 -1.81 23.43
N GLY A 235 9.05 -2.35 23.60
CA GLY A 235 10.33 -1.76 23.20
C GLY A 235 11.18 -1.27 24.38
N PRO A 236 12.39 -0.72 24.10
CA PRO A 236 13.38 -0.44 25.14
C PRO A 236 12.89 0.59 26.17
N SER A 237 13.27 0.40 27.42
CA SER A 237 13.03 1.38 28.49
C SER A 237 13.64 2.73 28.11
N LEU A 238 12.98 3.82 28.53
CA LEU A 238 13.53 5.17 28.35
C LEU A 238 14.54 5.47 29.45
N GLY A 239 15.58 6.21 29.10
CA GLY A 239 16.60 6.65 30.02
C GLY A 239 17.84 5.73 30.03
N ARG A 240 18.69 5.94 31.02
CA ARG A 240 19.92 5.14 31.18
C ARG A 240 19.55 3.71 31.63
N PRO A 241 20.17 2.68 31.03
CA PRO A 241 19.97 1.28 31.48
C PRO A 241 20.22 1.12 32.98
N PRO A 242 19.50 0.24 33.66
CA PRO A 242 19.73 -0.05 35.07
C PRO A 242 21.18 -0.45 35.32
N LYS A 243 21.74 -0.01 36.45
CA LYS A 243 23.09 -0.42 36.87
C LYS A 243 23.09 -1.89 37.34
N ASP A 244 21.95 -2.36 37.86
CA ASP A 244 21.80 -3.76 38.31
C ASP A 244 21.74 -4.68 37.07
N GLU A 245 22.67 -5.64 37.06
CA GLU A 245 22.84 -6.61 35.97
C GLU A 245 21.64 -7.57 35.86
N LYS A 246 21.00 -7.93 36.98
CA LYS A 246 19.80 -8.79 36.96
C LYS A 246 18.62 -8.10 36.29
N LEU A 247 18.35 -6.86 36.69
CA LEU A 247 17.29 -6.03 36.06
C LEU A 247 17.58 -5.78 34.58
N ARG A 248 18.83 -5.59 34.21
CA ARG A 248 19.23 -5.42 32.81
C ARG A 248 19.00 -6.69 31.98
N LYS A 249 19.31 -7.86 32.51
CA LYS A 249 19.06 -9.17 31.87
C LYS A 249 17.56 -9.42 31.69
N GLU A 250 16.75 -9.09 32.71
CA GLU A 250 15.31 -9.23 32.68
C GLU A 250 14.68 -8.31 31.62
N GLN A 251 15.06 -7.03 31.61
CA GLN A 251 14.61 -6.09 30.57
C GLN A 251 14.97 -6.57 29.15
N LYS A 252 16.18 -7.11 28.96
CA LYS A 252 16.61 -7.64 27.66
C LYS A 252 15.81 -8.88 27.26
N LYS A 253 15.42 -9.73 28.20
CA LYS A 253 14.54 -10.89 27.97
C LYS A 253 13.14 -10.45 27.53
N ILE A 254 12.54 -9.49 28.23
CA ILE A 254 11.23 -8.91 27.87
C ILE A 254 11.28 -8.29 26.49
N GLN A 255 12.34 -7.52 26.17
CA GLN A 255 12.51 -6.91 24.86
C GLN A 255 12.61 -7.97 23.75
N GLY A 256 13.35 -9.07 23.97
CA GLY A 256 13.42 -10.17 23.01
C GLY A 256 12.06 -10.86 22.79
N GLN A 257 11.26 -11.01 23.84
CA GLN A 257 9.89 -11.52 23.73
C GLN A 257 9.00 -10.57 22.95
N ASP A 258 9.08 -9.27 23.21
CA ASP A 258 8.33 -8.25 22.46
C ASP A 258 8.68 -8.24 20.95
N GLU A 259 9.95 -8.39 20.62
CA GLU A 259 10.42 -8.51 19.24
C GLU A 259 9.89 -9.79 18.56
N ALA A 260 9.89 -10.92 19.28
CA ALA A 260 9.32 -12.17 18.76
C ALA A 260 7.81 -12.05 18.47
N ILE A 261 7.06 -11.38 19.36
CA ILE A 261 5.63 -11.11 19.16
C ILE A 261 5.43 -10.19 17.95
N ARG A 262 6.25 -9.15 17.80
CA ARG A 262 6.18 -8.21 16.68
C ARG A 262 6.45 -8.88 15.32
N ASN A 263 7.33 -9.89 15.28
CA ASN A 263 7.60 -10.62 14.05
C ASN A 263 6.34 -11.29 13.43
N ALA A 264 5.30 -11.50 14.23
CA ALA A 264 4.02 -12.03 13.72
C ALA A 264 3.39 -11.12 12.66
N VAL A 265 3.43 -9.80 12.84
CA VAL A 265 2.87 -8.84 11.86
C VAL A 265 3.69 -8.78 10.58
N GLU A 266 5.02 -8.85 10.69
CA GLU A 266 5.91 -8.93 9.52
C GLU A 266 5.62 -10.20 8.71
N GLY A 267 5.38 -11.32 9.39
CA GLY A 267 4.95 -12.58 8.78
C GLY A 267 3.64 -12.42 8.00
N ARG A 268 2.67 -11.64 8.51
CA ARG A 268 1.40 -11.36 7.79
C ARG A 268 1.65 -10.62 6.50
N PHE A 269 2.43 -9.54 6.51
CA PHE A 269 2.81 -8.85 5.28
C PHE A 269 3.58 -9.75 4.31
N GLY A 270 4.45 -10.61 4.81
CA GLY A 270 5.16 -11.59 3.99
C GLY A 270 4.22 -12.58 3.27
N VAL A 271 3.22 -13.09 3.97
CA VAL A 271 2.18 -13.98 3.40
C VAL A 271 1.36 -13.25 2.35
N VAL A 272 0.85 -12.05 2.69
CA VAL A 272 0.03 -11.23 1.78
C VAL A 272 0.78 -10.93 0.48
N LYS A 273 2.05 -10.53 0.56
CA LYS A 273 2.86 -10.22 -0.62
C LYS A 273 3.22 -11.44 -1.45
N ARG A 274 3.60 -12.56 -0.82
CA ARG A 274 4.07 -13.75 -1.55
C ARG A 274 2.94 -14.67 -2.00
N ARG A 275 2.02 -15.03 -1.11
CA ARG A 275 0.97 -16.01 -1.39
C ARG A 275 -0.22 -15.39 -2.12
N TYR A 276 -0.66 -14.19 -1.69
CA TYR A 276 -1.81 -13.50 -2.27
C TYR A 276 -1.44 -12.49 -3.36
N LYS A 277 -0.15 -12.45 -3.77
CA LYS A 277 0.33 -11.60 -4.86
C LYS A 277 0.08 -10.10 -4.66
N LEU A 278 -0.04 -9.65 -3.40
CA LEU A 278 -0.14 -8.23 -3.07
C LEU A 278 1.26 -7.60 -2.93
N ASP A 279 2.25 -8.11 -3.65
CA ASP A 279 3.54 -7.49 -3.87
C ASP A 279 3.45 -6.32 -4.87
N ARG A 280 2.37 -6.30 -5.70
CA ARG A 280 2.06 -5.23 -6.65
C ARG A 280 0.55 -5.07 -6.84
N ILE A 281 0.06 -3.82 -6.81
CA ILE A 281 -1.34 -3.47 -7.10
C ILE A 281 -1.49 -3.33 -8.61
N LEU A 282 -2.24 -4.24 -9.24
CA LEU A 282 -2.50 -4.23 -10.70
C LEU A 282 -3.72 -3.38 -11.08
N THR A 283 -4.65 -3.17 -10.16
CA THR A 283 -5.84 -2.33 -10.38
C THR A 283 -5.45 -0.86 -10.54
N LYS A 284 -6.17 -0.14 -11.40
CA LYS A 284 -5.82 1.24 -11.82
C LYS A 284 -6.72 2.32 -11.20
N ILE A 285 -7.81 1.92 -10.58
CA ILE A 285 -8.78 2.83 -9.94
C ILE A 285 -8.59 2.74 -8.43
N LYS A 286 -8.60 3.89 -7.75
CA LYS A 286 -8.38 3.98 -6.29
C LYS A 286 -9.30 3.03 -5.52
N ALA A 287 -10.61 3.13 -5.70
CA ALA A 287 -11.59 2.29 -5.00
C ALA A 287 -11.38 0.78 -5.26
N SER A 288 -11.09 0.39 -6.51
CA SER A 288 -10.80 -1.03 -6.83
C SER A 288 -9.51 -1.52 -6.17
N SER A 289 -8.52 -0.64 -6.01
CA SER A 289 -7.27 -0.98 -5.32
C SER A 289 -7.48 -1.16 -3.82
N GLU A 290 -8.26 -0.28 -3.20
CA GLU A 290 -8.64 -0.39 -1.79
C GLU A 290 -9.46 -1.65 -1.53
N SER A 291 -10.45 -1.94 -2.38
CA SER A 291 -11.26 -3.16 -2.29
C SER A 291 -10.42 -4.44 -2.47
N LEU A 292 -9.48 -4.45 -3.42
CA LEU A 292 -8.57 -5.58 -3.62
C LEU A 292 -7.71 -5.84 -2.37
N ILE A 293 -7.15 -4.78 -1.79
CA ILE A 293 -6.34 -4.88 -0.58
C ILE A 293 -7.17 -5.45 0.58
N ALA A 294 -8.36 -4.88 0.83
CA ALA A 294 -9.26 -5.34 1.88
C ALA A 294 -9.69 -6.80 1.68
N LEU A 295 -10.01 -7.19 0.43
CA LEU A 295 -10.38 -8.56 0.08
C LEU A 295 -9.25 -9.55 0.38
N VAL A 296 -8.01 -9.21 0.08
CA VAL A 296 -6.85 -10.08 0.36
C VAL A 296 -6.73 -10.38 1.86
N PHE A 297 -6.85 -9.37 2.73
CA PHE A 297 -6.80 -9.58 4.17
C PHE A 297 -8.02 -10.37 4.69
N MET A 298 -9.20 -10.15 4.10
CA MET A 298 -10.39 -10.93 4.40
C MET A 298 -10.18 -12.42 4.05
N VAL A 299 -9.69 -12.73 2.86
CA VAL A 299 -9.40 -14.11 2.42
C VAL A 299 -8.37 -14.78 3.33
N MET A 300 -7.31 -14.06 3.74
CA MET A 300 -6.32 -14.56 4.69
C MET A 300 -6.95 -14.93 6.05
N ASN A 301 -7.89 -14.14 6.53
CA ASN A 301 -8.63 -14.45 7.76
C ASN A 301 -9.60 -15.62 7.58
N LEU A 302 -10.28 -15.73 6.43
CA LEU A 302 -11.15 -16.86 6.11
C LEU A 302 -10.38 -18.18 6.06
N GLU A 303 -9.19 -18.21 5.46
CA GLU A 303 -8.34 -19.40 5.48
C GLU A 303 -7.95 -19.81 6.92
N LYS A 304 -7.66 -18.83 7.78
CA LYS A 304 -7.40 -19.12 9.20
C LYS A 304 -8.63 -19.71 9.89
N ALA A 305 -9.81 -19.15 9.65
CA ALA A 305 -11.07 -19.67 10.18
C ALA A 305 -11.30 -21.13 9.72
N MET A 306 -11.13 -21.40 8.44
CA MET A 306 -11.26 -22.74 7.88
C MET A 306 -10.27 -23.74 8.49
N ALA A 307 -9.01 -23.34 8.66
CA ALA A 307 -7.99 -24.17 9.31
C ALA A 307 -8.36 -24.49 10.76
N PHE A 308 -8.90 -23.51 11.50
CA PHE A 308 -9.39 -23.72 12.87
C PHE A 308 -10.59 -24.68 12.93
N MET A 309 -11.56 -24.52 12.04
CA MET A 309 -12.70 -25.44 11.94
C MET A 309 -12.27 -26.87 11.57
N ALA A 310 -11.35 -27.02 10.63
CA ALA A 310 -10.77 -28.32 10.28
C ALA A 310 -10.04 -28.96 11.48
N PHE A 311 -9.31 -28.18 12.27
CA PHE A 311 -8.68 -28.66 13.48
C PHE A 311 -9.70 -29.17 14.51
N ILE A 312 -10.77 -28.41 14.78
CA ILE A 312 -11.88 -28.85 15.68
C ILE A 312 -12.48 -30.15 15.18
N TYR A 313 -12.78 -30.24 13.88
CA TYR A 313 -13.34 -31.44 13.28
C TYR A 313 -12.42 -32.66 13.44
N LEU A 314 -11.13 -32.51 13.24
CA LEU A 314 -10.15 -33.58 13.44
C LEU A 314 -10.04 -34.01 14.91
N CYS A 315 -10.13 -33.06 15.85
CA CYS A 315 -10.19 -33.39 17.28
C CYS A 315 -11.45 -34.18 17.62
N PHE A 316 -12.60 -33.74 17.12
CA PHE A 316 -13.85 -34.46 17.28
C PHE A 316 -13.78 -35.90 16.74
N LEU A 317 -13.25 -36.10 15.53
CA LEU A 317 -13.05 -37.42 14.94
C LEU A 317 -12.14 -38.33 15.80
N LYS A 318 -11.10 -37.76 16.40
CA LYS A 318 -10.22 -38.50 17.32
C LYS A 318 -10.96 -38.98 18.56
N GLU A 319 -11.80 -38.13 19.14
CA GLU A 319 -12.59 -38.53 20.32
C GLU A 319 -13.68 -39.61 19.97
N VAL A 320 -14.35 -39.46 18.85
CA VAL A 320 -15.28 -40.49 18.34
C VAL A 320 -14.60 -41.84 18.15
N ARG A 321 -13.38 -41.84 17.55
CA ARG A 321 -12.60 -43.07 17.37
C ARG A 321 -12.13 -43.66 18.71
N ARG A 322 -11.78 -42.85 19.71
CA ARG A 322 -11.45 -43.34 21.06
C ARG A 322 -12.64 -44.00 21.72
N PHE A 323 -13.77 -43.33 21.65
CA PHE A 323 -15.03 -43.88 22.23
C PHE A 323 -15.45 -45.19 21.55
N SER A 324 -15.39 -45.27 20.23
CA SER A 324 -15.67 -46.52 19.49
C SER A 324 -14.74 -47.67 19.90
N LYS A 325 -13.43 -47.42 20.03
CA LYS A 325 -12.47 -48.43 20.52
C LYS A 325 -12.77 -48.87 21.96
N GLN A 326 -13.20 -47.94 22.81
CA GLN A 326 -13.56 -48.25 24.20
C GLN A 326 -14.80 -49.14 24.27
N ILE A 327 -15.83 -48.85 23.48
CA ILE A 327 -17.04 -49.73 23.35
C ILE A 327 -16.64 -51.13 22.88
N GLN A 328 -15.82 -51.24 21.81
CA GLN A 328 -15.37 -52.54 21.30
C GLN A 328 -14.63 -53.37 22.36
N ARG A 329 -13.77 -52.74 23.17
CA ARG A 329 -13.05 -53.40 24.27
C ARG A 329 -14.01 -53.86 25.37
N THR A 330 -15.01 -53.05 25.72
CA THR A 330 -15.99 -53.39 26.74
C THR A 330 -16.89 -54.55 26.29
N THR A 331 -17.30 -54.56 25.00
CA THR A 331 -18.05 -55.64 24.39
C THR A 331 -17.28 -56.97 24.33
N GLN A 332 -16.00 -56.91 23.98
CA GLN A 332 -15.10 -58.07 23.97
C GLN A 332 -14.90 -58.67 25.39
N ILE A 333 -14.73 -57.82 26.40
CA ILE A 333 -14.58 -58.24 27.79
C ILE A 333 -15.90 -58.84 28.31
N GLY A 334 -17.06 -58.28 27.93
CA GLY A 334 -18.39 -58.83 28.25
C GLY A 334 -18.63 -60.20 27.63
N ALA A 335 -18.28 -60.35 26.32
CA ALA A 335 -18.40 -61.64 25.63
C ALA A 335 -17.44 -62.71 26.23
N PHE A 336 -16.22 -62.31 26.60
CA PHE A 336 -15.28 -63.23 27.25
C PHE A 336 -15.74 -63.68 28.64
N LYS A 337 -16.37 -62.78 29.42
CA LYS A 337 -16.96 -63.14 30.71
C LYS A 337 -18.16 -64.08 30.60
N MET A 338 -18.98 -64.02 29.58
CA MET A 338 -20.06 -64.96 29.32
C MET A 338 -19.55 -66.36 28.92
N LEU A 339 -18.43 -66.44 28.20
CA LEU A 339 -17.84 -67.71 27.78
C LEU A 339 -17.11 -68.47 28.94
N VAL A 340 -16.73 -67.78 30.01
CA VAL A 340 -16.05 -68.37 31.17
C VAL A 340 -17.05 -68.83 32.26
N ILE A 341 -18.32 -68.52 32.15
CA ILE A 341 -19.38 -68.89 33.12
C ILE A 341 -20.23 -70.08 32.61
N GLN A 342 -19.97 -70.59 31.44
CA GLN A 342 -20.47 -71.88 30.93
C GLN A 342 -19.40 -72.97 31.16
#